data_ea3446bc2e3db20a9166825fbebb28db
#
_entry.id   ea3446bc2e3db20a9166825fbebb28db
#
_cell.length_a   1.000
_cell.length_b   1.000
_cell.length_c   1.000
_cell.angle_alpha   90.00
_cell.angle_beta   90.00
_cell.angle_gamma   90.00
#
_symmetry.space_group_name_H-M   'P 1'
#
loop_
_entity.id
_entity.type
_entity.pdbx_description
1 polymer ?
#
loop_
_entity_poly.entity_id
_entity_poly.type
_entity_poly.pdbx_seq_one_letter_code
_entity_poly.pdbx_strand_id
1 'polypeptide(L)'
;MTTSIALREVKIQKTKKIKFPQPKLLTFDDYARLTPPDNGNYELHNGKIIYMPSPIDLHQETSGALYARLYFHIFNNKLGKVYAAPMDTILTPNDTFQPDILFVSNERLHIVDRQIKGAPDLVVEILSDGNTAKEMSYKKHLFETTGVKEYWLINLKKQTLTQYENIEGEFFVKNVLNTEGVLSSITVEGFQLNLSEIFQK
;
A
#
# COMPACT_ATOMS: atom_id res chain seq x y z
N MET A 1 -61.91 -23.17 46.46
CA MET A 1 -60.64 -23.90 46.37
C MET A 1 -59.82 -23.32 45.23
N THR A 2 -58.86 -22.47 45.54
CA THR A 2 -58.07 -21.76 44.50
C THR A 2 -56.66 -22.38 44.50
N THR A 3 -56.32 -23.11 43.47
CA THR A 3 -55.04 -23.80 43.35
C THR A 3 -54.01 -22.80 42.80
N SER A 4 -53.04 -22.43 43.63
CA SER A 4 -51.89 -21.62 43.23
C SER A 4 -50.85 -22.45 42.49
N ILE A 5 -50.57 -22.12 41.24
CA ILE A 5 -49.52 -22.71 40.45
C ILE A 5 -48.22 -21.91 40.72
N ALA A 6 -47.27 -22.56 41.39
CA ALA A 6 -45.93 -21.99 41.63
C ALA A 6 -45.09 -22.02 40.32
N LEU A 7 -44.70 -20.87 39.79
CA LEU A 7 -43.78 -20.73 38.68
C LEU A 7 -42.37 -21.07 39.20
N ARG A 8 -41.77 -22.14 38.68
CA ARG A 8 -40.37 -22.50 38.91
C ARG A 8 -39.48 -21.54 38.08
N GLU A 9 -38.66 -20.78 38.77
CA GLU A 9 -37.58 -19.99 38.11
C GLU A 9 -36.57 -20.94 37.44
N VAL A 10 -36.48 -20.84 36.12
CA VAL A 10 -35.44 -21.51 35.29
C VAL A 10 -34.16 -20.68 35.40
N LYS A 11 -33.18 -21.12 36.19
CA LYS A 11 -31.83 -20.53 36.20
C LYS A 11 -31.16 -20.77 34.85
N ILE A 12 -31.07 -19.72 34.02
CA ILE A 12 -30.29 -19.71 32.78
C ILE A 12 -28.79 -19.83 33.18
N GLN A 13 -28.21 -21.00 32.94
CA GLN A 13 -26.76 -21.15 33.06
C GLN A 13 -26.07 -20.30 32.00
N LYS A 14 -25.17 -19.39 32.42
CA LYS A 14 -24.32 -18.62 31.52
C LYS A 14 -23.49 -19.59 30.69
N THR A 15 -23.79 -19.72 29.40
CA THR A 15 -23.01 -20.48 28.43
C THR A 15 -21.58 -19.92 28.39
N LYS A 16 -20.59 -20.75 28.72
CA LYS A 16 -19.18 -20.40 28.53
C LYS A 16 -18.97 -20.10 27.06
N LYS A 17 -18.54 -18.86 26.73
CA LYS A 17 -18.12 -18.51 25.37
C LYS A 17 -16.97 -19.41 24.98
N ILE A 18 -17.19 -20.32 24.05
CA ILE A 18 -16.16 -21.16 23.45
C ILE A 18 -15.27 -20.21 22.63
N LYS A 19 -14.02 -20.00 23.08
CA LYS A 19 -13.02 -19.27 22.29
C LYS A 19 -12.50 -20.25 21.23
N PHE A 20 -12.93 -20.09 19.99
CA PHE A 20 -12.29 -20.75 18.88
C PHE A 20 -10.87 -20.23 18.73
N PRO A 21 -9.85 -21.09 18.49
CA PRO A 21 -8.51 -20.62 18.18
C PRO A 21 -8.58 -19.73 16.93
N GLN A 22 -8.04 -18.52 17.02
CA GLN A 22 -7.94 -17.64 15.85
C GLN A 22 -6.97 -18.27 14.85
N PRO A 23 -7.26 -18.25 13.54
CA PRO A 23 -6.32 -18.74 12.56
C PRO A 23 -5.00 -17.98 12.69
N LYS A 24 -3.88 -18.70 12.66
CA LYS A 24 -2.55 -18.08 12.70
C LYS A 24 -2.41 -17.16 11.48
N LEU A 25 -2.13 -15.87 11.69
CA LEU A 25 -1.81 -14.95 10.62
C LEU A 25 -0.47 -15.35 10.00
N LEU A 26 -0.40 -15.37 8.66
CA LEU A 26 0.85 -15.63 7.95
C LEU A 26 1.82 -14.47 8.16
N THR A 27 3.10 -14.81 8.26
CA THR A 27 4.20 -13.84 8.26
C THR A 27 4.80 -13.74 6.86
N PHE A 28 5.69 -12.75 6.65
CA PHE A 28 6.49 -12.67 5.43
C PHE A 28 7.27 -13.97 5.17
N ASP A 29 7.86 -14.59 6.19
CA ASP A 29 8.58 -15.86 6.04
C ASP A 29 7.68 -17.02 5.61
N ASP A 30 6.43 -17.03 6.06
CA ASP A 30 5.43 -17.99 5.60
C ASP A 30 5.06 -17.71 4.13
N TYR A 31 4.81 -16.43 3.77
CA TYR A 31 4.49 -15.98 2.42
C TYR A 31 5.62 -16.31 1.42
N ALA A 32 6.88 -16.02 1.77
CA ALA A 32 8.03 -16.29 0.91
C ALA A 32 8.25 -17.79 0.61
N ARG A 33 7.75 -18.69 1.48
CA ARG A 33 7.80 -20.15 1.28
C ARG A 33 6.63 -20.67 0.47
N LEU A 34 5.52 -19.98 0.49
CA LEU A 34 4.31 -20.33 -0.24
C LEU A 34 4.43 -19.79 -1.68
N THR A 35 5.32 -20.39 -2.49
CA THR A 35 5.41 -20.04 -3.91
C THR A 35 4.13 -20.50 -4.60
N PRO A 36 3.26 -19.58 -5.07
CA PRO A 36 2.08 -19.98 -5.81
C PRO A 36 2.48 -20.70 -7.11
N PRO A 37 1.77 -21.77 -7.51
CA PRO A 37 2.15 -22.58 -8.67
C PRO A 37 1.92 -21.87 -10.02
N ASP A 38 1.26 -20.72 -10.04
CA ASP A 38 0.80 -20.02 -11.25
C ASP A 38 1.64 -18.81 -11.66
N ASN A 39 2.77 -18.55 -10.97
CA ASN A 39 3.61 -17.38 -11.18
C ASN A 39 2.85 -16.03 -11.10
N GLY A 40 1.71 -15.98 -10.41
CA GLY A 40 0.91 -14.78 -10.20
C GLY A 40 1.61 -13.78 -9.27
N ASN A 41 1.16 -12.52 -9.32
CA ASN A 41 1.55 -11.51 -8.35
C ASN A 41 0.68 -11.63 -7.10
N TYR A 42 1.31 -11.58 -5.94
CA TYR A 42 0.62 -11.71 -4.67
C TYR A 42 1.16 -10.68 -3.68
N GLU A 43 0.32 -10.27 -2.74
CA GLU A 43 0.68 -9.44 -1.60
C GLU A 43 0.24 -10.12 -0.31
N LEU A 44 0.81 -9.73 0.82
CA LEU A 44 0.40 -10.19 2.15
C LEU A 44 -0.29 -9.04 2.88
N HIS A 45 -1.59 -9.17 3.16
CA HIS A 45 -2.39 -8.17 3.85
C HIS A 45 -2.93 -8.73 5.16
N ASN A 46 -2.48 -8.21 6.29
CA ASN A 46 -2.88 -8.68 7.62
C ASN A 46 -2.82 -10.23 7.72
N GLY A 47 -1.71 -10.79 7.27
CA GLY A 47 -1.44 -12.24 7.28
C GLY A 47 -2.29 -13.06 6.33
N LYS A 48 -2.88 -12.46 5.29
CA LYS A 48 -3.63 -13.13 4.22
C LYS A 48 -2.98 -12.87 2.88
N ILE A 49 -2.79 -13.92 2.09
CA ILE A 49 -2.30 -13.80 0.72
C ILE A 49 -3.43 -13.28 -0.16
N ILE A 50 -3.17 -12.19 -0.88
CA ILE A 50 -4.07 -11.54 -1.82
C ILE A 50 -3.47 -11.64 -3.21
N TYR A 51 -4.24 -12.17 -4.17
CA TYR A 51 -3.86 -12.18 -5.57
C TYR A 51 -4.03 -10.80 -6.19
N MET A 52 -2.99 -10.33 -6.89
CA MET A 52 -2.98 -9.07 -7.60
C MET A 52 -3.09 -9.35 -9.12
N PRO A 53 -4.20 -8.94 -9.76
CA PRO A 53 -4.36 -9.15 -11.19
C PRO A 53 -3.33 -8.32 -11.98
N SER A 54 -2.99 -8.77 -13.18
CA SER A 54 -2.12 -8.00 -14.08
C SER A 54 -2.74 -6.65 -14.40
N PRO A 55 -1.93 -5.57 -14.39
CA PRO A 55 -2.41 -4.24 -14.72
C PRO A 55 -2.77 -4.12 -16.21
N ILE A 56 -3.69 -3.18 -16.52
CA ILE A 56 -4.05 -2.81 -17.88
C ILE A 56 -2.95 -1.97 -18.54
N ASP A 57 -3.03 -1.80 -19.86
CA ASP A 57 -2.09 -1.04 -20.69
C ASP A 57 -1.85 0.40 -20.18
N LEU A 58 -2.93 1.16 -19.97
CA LEU A 58 -2.84 2.54 -19.49
C LEU A 58 -2.13 2.66 -18.12
N HIS A 59 -2.32 1.67 -17.23
CA HIS A 59 -1.61 1.62 -15.96
C HIS A 59 -0.10 1.41 -16.20
N GLN A 60 0.26 0.48 -17.11
CA GLN A 60 1.65 0.20 -17.45
C GLN A 60 2.34 1.41 -18.11
N GLU A 61 1.65 2.09 -19.03
CA GLU A 61 2.16 3.29 -19.68
C GLU A 61 2.43 4.41 -18.68
N THR A 62 1.46 4.68 -17.79
CA THR A 62 1.58 5.70 -16.74
C THR A 62 2.71 5.37 -15.77
N SER A 63 2.77 4.12 -15.29
CA SER A 63 3.82 3.65 -14.39
C SER A 63 5.19 3.75 -15.04
N GLY A 64 5.34 3.29 -16.27
CA GLY A 64 6.59 3.34 -17.03
C GLY A 64 7.06 4.77 -17.30
N ALA A 65 6.16 5.67 -17.70
CA ALA A 65 6.47 7.06 -17.95
C ALA A 65 6.93 7.80 -16.67
N LEU A 66 6.25 7.56 -15.55
CA LEU A 66 6.62 8.14 -14.25
C LEU A 66 7.93 7.56 -13.72
N TYR A 67 8.08 6.22 -13.78
CA TYR A 67 9.31 5.55 -13.34
C TYR A 67 10.53 6.06 -14.10
N ALA A 68 10.45 6.18 -15.42
CA ALA A 68 11.57 6.66 -16.23
C ALA A 68 12.03 8.07 -15.78
N ARG A 69 11.10 9.00 -15.53
CA ARG A 69 11.42 10.35 -15.07
C ARG A 69 12.04 10.38 -13.69
N LEU A 70 11.47 9.64 -12.76
CA LEU A 70 12.03 9.49 -11.41
C LEU A 70 13.43 8.86 -11.47
N TYR A 71 13.59 7.79 -12.25
CA TYR A 71 14.88 7.11 -12.39
C TYR A 71 15.98 8.04 -12.91
N PHE A 72 15.73 8.75 -14.01
CA PHE A 72 16.72 9.68 -14.56
C PHE A 72 17.08 10.81 -13.59
N HIS A 73 16.10 11.39 -12.92
CA HIS A 73 16.34 12.45 -11.96
C HIS A 73 17.15 11.95 -10.75
N ILE A 74 16.71 10.84 -10.14
CA ILE A 74 17.35 10.25 -8.96
C ILE A 74 18.78 9.79 -9.29
N PHE A 75 18.97 9.14 -10.43
CA PHE A 75 20.28 8.65 -10.87
C PHE A 75 21.27 9.80 -11.12
N ASN A 76 20.88 10.79 -11.88
CA ASN A 76 21.74 11.92 -12.23
C ASN A 76 22.14 12.77 -11.02
N ASN A 77 21.22 12.92 -10.05
CA ASN A 77 21.45 13.70 -8.84
C ASN A 77 21.96 12.84 -7.66
N LYS A 78 22.13 11.52 -7.86
CA LYS A 78 22.64 10.57 -6.84
C LYS A 78 21.84 10.62 -5.54
N LEU A 79 20.51 10.70 -5.61
CA LEU A 79 19.63 10.88 -4.46
C LEU A 79 19.31 9.57 -3.70
N GLY A 80 19.47 8.41 -4.33
CA GLY A 80 19.11 7.12 -3.76
C GLY A 80 18.79 6.09 -4.83
N LYS A 81 17.78 5.27 -4.57
CA LYS A 81 17.29 4.23 -5.49
C LYS A 81 15.78 4.29 -5.64
N VAL A 82 15.32 4.09 -6.88
CA VAL A 82 13.90 3.95 -7.23
C VAL A 82 13.66 2.54 -7.77
N TYR A 83 12.53 1.95 -7.42
CA TYR A 83 12.12 0.63 -7.87
C TYR A 83 10.69 0.69 -8.40
N ALA A 84 10.40 -0.15 -9.40
CA ALA A 84 9.04 -0.42 -9.88
C ALA A 84 8.59 -1.81 -9.42
N ALA A 85 7.28 -2.02 -9.41
CA ALA A 85 6.68 -3.34 -9.17
C ALA A 85 7.17 -4.39 -10.21
N PRO A 86 7.30 -5.68 -9.80
CA PRO A 86 7.08 -6.19 -8.45
C PRO A 86 8.32 -6.01 -7.56
N MET A 87 8.18 -5.34 -6.43
CA MET A 87 9.24 -5.21 -5.42
C MET A 87 8.63 -5.35 -4.03
N ASP A 88 8.87 -6.48 -3.38
CA ASP A 88 8.34 -6.73 -2.04
C ASP A 88 8.79 -5.67 -1.04
N THR A 89 7.83 -5.03 -0.42
CA THR A 89 8.01 -4.02 0.63
C THR A 89 7.37 -4.52 1.91
N ILE A 90 8.20 -4.99 2.83
CA ILE A 90 7.79 -5.58 4.11
C ILE A 90 7.61 -4.45 5.12
N LEU A 91 6.37 -4.05 5.36
CA LEU A 91 6.04 -2.97 6.30
C LEU A 91 5.87 -3.47 7.73
N THR A 92 5.24 -4.63 7.89
CA THR A 92 5.09 -5.34 9.17
C THR A 92 5.36 -6.83 8.97
N PRO A 93 5.49 -7.63 10.03
CA PRO A 93 5.64 -9.08 9.87
C PRO A 93 4.49 -9.75 9.09
N ASN A 94 3.31 -9.12 9.04
CA ASN A 94 2.10 -9.68 8.43
C ASN A 94 1.63 -8.87 7.20
N ASP A 95 2.40 -7.86 6.78
CA ASP A 95 2.04 -6.99 5.65
C ASP A 95 3.24 -6.76 4.73
N THR A 96 3.08 -7.23 3.50
CA THR A 96 4.05 -7.06 2.41
C THR A 96 3.30 -6.64 1.17
N PHE A 97 3.62 -5.46 0.64
CA PHE A 97 3.03 -4.90 -0.56
C PHE A 97 4.05 -4.80 -1.68
N GLN A 98 3.54 -4.64 -2.90
CA GLN A 98 4.35 -4.37 -4.10
C GLN A 98 3.88 -3.05 -4.71
N PRO A 99 4.27 -1.88 -4.13
CA PRO A 99 3.88 -0.59 -4.68
C PRO A 99 4.30 -0.43 -6.13
N ASP A 100 3.50 0.26 -6.94
CA ASP A 100 3.80 0.47 -8.36
C ASP A 100 5.16 1.13 -8.56
N ILE A 101 5.50 2.15 -7.75
CA ILE A 101 6.82 2.75 -7.70
C ILE A 101 7.15 3.12 -6.24
N LEU A 102 8.41 2.95 -5.87
CA LEU A 102 8.92 3.41 -4.57
C LEU A 102 10.32 4.01 -4.69
N PHE A 103 10.62 4.95 -3.79
CA PHE A 103 11.95 5.56 -3.68
C PHE A 103 12.51 5.40 -2.27
N VAL A 104 13.80 5.09 -2.20
CA VAL A 104 14.58 5.00 -0.97
C VAL A 104 15.78 5.92 -1.10
N SER A 105 15.89 6.93 -0.23
CA SER A 105 17.00 7.88 -0.18
C SER A 105 18.31 7.20 0.22
N ASN A 106 19.45 7.83 -0.10
CA ASN A 106 20.78 7.32 0.26
C ASN A 106 20.92 7.01 1.76
N GLU A 107 20.35 7.84 2.61
CA GLU A 107 20.40 7.71 4.06
C GLU A 107 19.68 6.44 4.56
N ARG A 108 18.75 5.95 3.78
CA ARG A 108 17.90 4.81 4.12
C ARG A 108 18.18 3.54 3.32
N LEU A 109 19.22 3.51 2.49
CA LEU A 109 19.57 2.33 1.69
C LEU A 109 19.82 1.07 2.52
N HIS A 110 20.02 1.20 3.82
CA HIS A 110 20.14 0.06 4.75
C HIS A 110 18.87 -0.81 4.84
N ILE A 111 17.69 -0.28 4.44
CA ILE A 111 16.44 -1.07 4.38
C ILE A 111 16.34 -1.93 3.11
N VAL A 112 17.25 -1.74 2.13
CA VAL A 112 17.25 -2.45 0.84
C VAL A 112 18.13 -3.68 0.93
N ASP A 113 17.53 -4.87 0.97
CA ASP A 113 18.22 -6.16 0.98
C ASP A 113 17.35 -7.21 0.28
N ARG A 114 17.51 -7.39 -1.04
CA ARG A 114 16.66 -8.19 -1.94
C ARG A 114 15.20 -7.74 -1.97
N GLN A 115 14.66 -7.34 -0.84
CA GLN A 115 13.36 -6.70 -0.61
C GLN A 115 13.58 -5.35 0.07
N ILE A 116 12.51 -4.59 0.23
CA ILE A 116 12.51 -3.40 1.09
C ILE A 116 12.01 -3.83 2.48
N LYS A 117 12.87 -3.67 3.50
CA LYS A 117 12.57 -4.04 4.90
C LYS A 117 12.26 -2.79 5.71
N GLY A 118 11.04 -2.32 5.62
CA GLY A 118 10.54 -1.08 6.25
C GLY A 118 9.92 -0.13 5.25
N ALA A 119 9.54 1.07 5.70
CA ALA A 119 8.87 2.07 4.89
C ALA A 119 9.83 2.78 3.93
N PRO A 120 9.58 2.87 2.61
CA PRO A 120 10.29 3.75 1.67
C PRO A 120 10.09 5.23 2.02
N ASP A 121 10.87 6.14 1.41
CA ASP A 121 10.64 7.57 1.53
C ASP A 121 9.44 8.04 0.72
N LEU A 122 9.28 7.51 -0.51
CA LEU A 122 8.11 7.73 -1.38
C LEU A 122 7.50 6.41 -1.77
N VAL A 123 6.17 6.36 -1.79
CA VAL A 123 5.36 5.31 -2.41
C VAL A 123 4.41 5.93 -3.41
N VAL A 124 4.27 5.30 -4.58
CA VAL A 124 3.28 5.65 -5.61
C VAL A 124 2.39 4.45 -5.85
N GLU A 125 1.09 4.66 -5.82
CA GLU A 125 0.06 3.69 -6.21
C GLU A 125 -0.81 4.28 -7.33
N ILE A 126 -1.03 3.50 -8.37
CA ILE A 126 -1.87 3.84 -9.50
C ILE A 126 -3.14 3.01 -9.42
N LEU A 127 -4.29 3.67 -9.23
CA LEU A 127 -5.56 2.98 -9.07
C LEU A 127 -5.95 2.20 -10.33
N SER A 128 -6.25 0.93 -10.15
CA SER A 128 -6.84 0.04 -11.14
C SER A 128 -8.32 -0.24 -10.83
N ASP A 129 -9.05 -0.78 -11.81
CA ASP A 129 -10.47 -1.15 -11.65
C ASP A 129 -10.69 -2.26 -10.60
N GLY A 130 -9.67 -3.05 -10.31
CA GLY A 130 -9.71 -4.11 -9.30
C GLY A 130 -9.55 -3.63 -7.86
N ASN A 131 -9.06 -2.41 -7.65
CA ASN A 131 -8.82 -1.89 -6.30
C ASN A 131 -10.13 -1.52 -5.59
N THR A 132 -10.33 -2.06 -4.41
CA THR A 132 -11.45 -1.65 -3.56
C THR A 132 -11.08 -0.47 -2.68
N ALA A 133 -12.06 0.39 -2.34
CA ALA A 133 -11.83 1.51 -1.42
C ALA A 133 -11.30 1.04 -0.05
N LYS A 134 -11.73 -0.14 0.41
CA LYS A 134 -11.28 -0.74 1.68
C LYS A 134 -9.80 -1.12 1.62
N GLU A 135 -9.37 -1.75 0.53
CA GLU A 135 -7.97 -2.15 0.30
C GLU A 135 -7.06 -0.93 0.24
N MET A 136 -7.42 0.08 -0.56
CA MET A 136 -6.63 1.30 -0.68
C MET A 136 -6.56 2.08 0.63
N SER A 137 -7.65 2.11 1.41
CA SER A 137 -7.65 2.69 2.76
C SER A 137 -6.73 1.92 3.71
N TYR A 138 -6.69 0.60 3.60
CA TYR A 138 -5.80 -0.24 4.41
C TYR A 138 -4.33 -0.03 4.05
N LYS A 139 -3.97 -0.06 2.76
CA LYS A 139 -2.61 0.24 2.27
C LYS A 139 -2.16 1.64 2.73
N LYS A 140 -3.01 2.67 2.50
CA LYS A 140 -2.71 4.05 2.92
C LYS A 140 -2.42 4.13 4.41
N HIS A 141 -3.27 3.50 5.25
CA HIS A 141 -3.07 3.50 6.71
C HIS A 141 -1.75 2.85 7.11
N LEU A 142 -1.35 1.75 6.47
CA LEU A 142 -0.07 1.11 6.75
C LEU A 142 1.12 1.97 6.29
N PHE A 143 1.07 2.56 5.10
CA PHE A 143 2.11 3.49 4.66
C PHE A 143 2.26 4.67 5.64
N GLU A 144 1.14 5.23 6.08
CA GLU A 144 1.07 6.31 7.05
C GLU A 144 1.74 5.95 8.37
N THR A 145 1.28 4.87 9.00
CA THR A 145 1.70 4.46 10.36
C THR A 145 3.09 3.82 10.42
N THR A 146 3.59 3.28 9.30
CA THR A 146 4.95 2.72 9.23
C THR A 146 6.00 3.75 8.86
N GLY A 147 5.61 4.98 8.49
CA GLY A 147 6.52 6.11 8.30
C GLY A 147 6.97 6.33 6.86
N VAL A 148 6.16 5.95 5.86
CA VAL A 148 6.31 6.46 4.49
C VAL A 148 6.14 7.97 4.55
N LYS A 149 7.13 8.74 4.06
CA LYS A 149 7.14 10.20 4.18
C LYS A 149 6.23 10.89 3.16
N GLU A 150 6.18 10.35 1.95
CA GLU A 150 5.40 10.89 0.85
C GLU A 150 4.65 9.77 0.13
N TYR A 151 3.37 10.01 -0.17
CA TYR A 151 2.54 9.04 -0.87
C TYR A 151 1.80 9.72 -2.01
N TRP A 152 1.90 9.18 -3.22
CA TRP A 152 1.16 9.63 -4.39
C TRP A 152 0.12 8.60 -4.78
N LEU A 153 -1.13 9.04 -4.87
CA LEU A 153 -2.24 8.23 -5.34
C LEU A 153 -2.71 8.77 -6.70
N ILE A 154 -2.50 8.00 -7.76
CA ILE A 154 -2.86 8.36 -9.12
C ILE A 154 -4.18 7.70 -9.48
N ASN A 155 -5.15 8.49 -9.94
CA ASN A 155 -6.43 8.02 -10.44
C ASN A 155 -6.50 8.23 -11.95
N LEU A 156 -6.35 7.17 -12.73
CA LEU A 156 -6.34 7.21 -14.20
C LEU A 156 -7.68 7.67 -14.78
N LYS A 157 -8.81 7.21 -14.20
CA LYS A 157 -10.15 7.60 -14.68
C LYS A 157 -10.45 9.07 -14.50
N LYS A 158 -9.98 9.65 -13.37
CA LYS A 158 -10.17 11.07 -13.07
C LYS A 158 -9.04 11.93 -13.60
N GLN A 159 -7.97 11.32 -14.07
CA GLN A 159 -6.72 12.00 -14.46
C GLN A 159 -6.24 12.95 -13.36
N THR A 160 -6.16 12.43 -12.12
CA THR A 160 -5.74 13.21 -10.95
C THR A 160 -4.64 12.47 -10.18
N LEU A 161 -3.76 13.26 -9.56
CA LEU A 161 -2.79 12.80 -8.59
C LEU A 161 -3.07 13.48 -7.25
N THR A 162 -3.23 12.69 -6.21
CA THR A 162 -3.28 13.19 -4.83
C THR A 162 -1.94 12.94 -4.17
N GLN A 163 -1.26 14.00 -3.75
CA GLN A 163 -0.01 13.96 -3.00
C GLN A 163 -0.31 14.08 -1.51
N TYR A 164 0.18 13.11 -0.74
CA TYR A 164 0.12 13.12 0.72
C TYR A 164 1.51 13.34 1.31
N GLU A 165 1.58 14.14 2.36
CA GLU A 165 2.75 14.35 3.20
C GLU A 165 2.50 13.71 4.57
N ASN A 166 3.45 12.93 5.07
CA ASN A 166 3.37 12.36 6.40
C ASN A 166 3.96 13.35 7.42
N ILE A 167 3.13 13.79 8.33
CA ILE A 167 3.53 14.64 9.44
C ILE A 167 3.19 13.87 10.73
N GLU A 168 4.22 13.50 11.48
CA GLU A 168 4.09 12.81 12.77
C GLU A 168 3.26 11.51 12.74
N GLY A 169 3.30 10.78 11.62
CA GLY A 169 2.61 9.50 11.47
C GLY A 169 1.19 9.61 10.89
N GLU A 170 0.80 10.80 10.39
CA GLU A 170 -0.49 11.04 9.76
C GLU A 170 -0.31 11.64 8.35
N PHE A 171 -1.08 11.15 7.37
CA PHE A 171 -1.08 11.68 6.01
C PHE A 171 -2.02 12.86 5.83
N PHE A 172 -1.45 14.01 5.54
CA PHE A 172 -2.18 15.21 5.11
C PHE A 172 -2.13 15.37 3.60
N VAL A 173 -3.25 15.77 3.01
CA VAL A 173 -3.30 16.09 1.58
C VAL A 173 -2.51 17.37 1.34
N LYS A 174 -1.39 17.26 0.62
CA LYS A 174 -0.56 18.40 0.20
C LYS A 174 -1.12 19.06 -1.05
N ASN A 175 -1.42 18.24 -2.06
CA ASN A 175 -1.94 18.67 -3.34
C ASN A 175 -2.94 17.66 -3.91
N VAL A 176 -3.91 18.17 -4.67
CA VAL A 176 -4.73 17.40 -5.60
C VAL A 176 -4.57 18.06 -6.97
N LEU A 177 -3.88 17.40 -7.86
CA LEU A 177 -3.47 17.92 -9.16
C LEU A 177 -4.20 17.19 -10.29
N ASN A 178 -4.54 17.91 -11.36
CA ASN A 178 -5.04 17.37 -12.62
C ASN A 178 -3.95 17.37 -13.69
N THR A 179 -4.31 17.10 -14.94
CA THR A 179 -3.39 17.04 -16.09
C THR A 179 -2.57 18.31 -16.33
N GLU A 180 -3.06 19.47 -15.90
CA GLU A 180 -2.37 20.77 -16.07
C GLU A 180 -1.45 21.11 -14.88
N GLY A 181 -1.52 20.28 -13.81
CA GLY A 181 -0.78 20.49 -12.59
C GLY A 181 0.71 20.17 -12.73
N VAL A 182 1.52 20.85 -11.93
CA VAL A 182 2.95 20.55 -11.75
C VAL A 182 3.14 19.97 -10.35
N LEU A 183 3.59 18.73 -10.30
CA LEU A 183 3.96 18.05 -9.05
C LEU A 183 5.40 18.44 -8.69
N SER A 184 5.62 18.80 -7.42
CA SER A 184 6.96 18.90 -6.82
C SER A 184 7.05 17.88 -5.69
N SER A 185 8.02 16.97 -5.76
CA SER A 185 8.20 15.96 -4.70
C SER A 185 8.73 16.59 -3.42
N ILE A 186 8.31 16.03 -2.29
CA ILE A 186 8.78 16.39 -0.95
C ILE A 186 10.08 15.64 -0.63
N THR A 187 10.15 14.35 -1.03
CA THR A 187 11.23 13.44 -0.66
C THR A 187 12.29 13.26 -1.73
N VAL A 188 11.94 13.47 -3.01
CA VAL A 188 12.90 13.44 -4.12
C VAL A 188 13.32 14.87 -4.43
N GLU A 189 14.43 15.30 -3.87
CA GLU A 189 14.93 16.67 -3.95
C GLU A 189 15.01 17.17 -5.39
N GLY A 190 14.38 18.34 -5.66
CA GLY A 190 14.39 19.02 -6.95
C GLY A 190 13.55 18.33 -8.04
N PHE A 191 12.88 17.21 -7.75
CA PHE A 191 12.03 16.55 -8.74
C PHE A 191 10.74 17.34 -8.97
N GLN A 192 10.50 17.65 -10.24
CA GLN A 192 9.25 18.25 -10.72
C GLN A 192 8.73 17.47 -11.93
N LEU A 193 7.41 17.39 -12.06
CA LEU A 193 6.72 16.69 -13.13
C LEU A 193 5.47 17.45 -13.57
N ASN A 194 5.36 17.76 -14.86
CA ASN A 194 4.09 18.18 -15.44
C ASN A 194 3.19 16.95 -15.62
N LEU A 195 2.02 16.93 -15.02
CA LEU A 195 1.16 15.73 -15.05
C LEU A 195 0.62 15.39 -16.45
N SER A 196 0.60 16.36 -17.37
CA SER A 196 0.33 16.09 -18.80
C SER A 196 1.30 15.10 -19.43
N GLU A 197 2.47 14.89 -18.83
CA GLU A 197 3.48 13.96 -19.33
C GLU A 197 3.22 12.50 -18.98
N ILE A 198 2.34 12.24 -18.01
CA ILE A 198 1.97 10.89 -17.58
C ILE A 198 0.49 10.57 -17.81
N PHE A 199 -0.37 11.59 -17.97
CA PHE A 199 -1.76 11.41 -18.37
C PHE A 199 -1.87 11.61 -19.87
N GLN A 200 -1.56 10.56 -20.65
CA GLN A 200 -1.72 10.61 -22.09
C GLN A 200 -3.21 10.59 -22.49
N LYS A 201 -3.53 11.24 -23.61
CA LYS A 201 -4.89 11.28 -24.18
C LYS A 201 -5.17 10.00 -24.97
#